data_600d9b08d9c58dc3accf9f364211f483
#
_entry.id   600d9b08d9c58dc3accf9f364211f483
#
_cell.length_a   1.000
_cell.length_b   1.000
_cell.length_c   1.000
_cell.angle_alpha   90.00
_cell.angle_beta   90.00
_cell.angle_gamma   90.00
#
_symmetry.space_group_name_H-M   'P 1'
#
loop_
_entity.id
_entity.type
_entity.pdbx_description
1 polymer ?
#
loop_
_entity_poly.entity_id
_entity_poly.type
_entity_poly.pdbx_seq_one_letter_code
_entity_poly.pdbx_strand_id
1 'polypeptide(L)'
;MHHFSSRSAVMEAVVGYLHVRRLNEYRQLMSDIDSPDQMLTRAAIRTSVETAWKYVNLPSFIAYQELLGAARTDPALASAVDEVERDFEREFLKTVRAVFPHWKQVKSLKAAHELVQFVMQGMGVAHRSPQREQRARRVIDTVTDYLETIYLADTAS
;
A
#
# COMPACT_ATOMS: atom_id res chain seq x y z
N MET A 1 -7.33 -6.52 -33.48
CA MET A 1 -7.89 -7.14 -32.27
C MET A 1 -6.85 -8.08 -31.69
N HIS A 2 -6.35 -7.85 -30.49
CA HIS A 2 -5.51 -8.82 -29.81
C HIS A 2 -6.44 -9.91 -29.25
N HIS A 3 -6.39 -11.11 -29.86
CA HIS A 3 -7.08 -12.26 -29.30
C HIS A 3 -6.16 -12.95 -28.31
N PHE A 4 -6.56 -12.95 -27.03
CA PHE A 4 -5.86 -13.76 -26.04
C PHE A 4 -6.06 -15.25 -26.35
N SER A 5 -4.98 -16.03 -26.25
CA SER A 5 -4.99 -17.45 -26.58
C SER A 5 -5.75 -18.31 -25.55
N SER A 6 -5.95 -17.80 -24.33
CA SER A 6 -6.61 -18.52 -23.24
C SER A 6 -7.13 -17.55 -22.16
N ARG A 7 -7.99 -18.05 -21.27
CA ARG A 7 -8.42 -17.34 -20.07
C ARG A 7 -7.23 -16.96 -19.17
N SER A 8 -6.25 -17.85 -19.04
CA SER A 8 -5.02 -17.60 -18.26
C SER A 8 -4.27 -16.39 -18.83
N ALA A 9 -4.07 -16.34 -20.15
CA ALA A 9 -3.40 -15.22 -20.80
C ALA A 9 -4.12 -13.87 -20.57
N VAL A 10 -5.46 -13.88 -20.51
CA VAL A 10 -6.25 -12.69 -20.15
C VAL A 10 -5.95 -12.28 -18.70
N MET A 11 -5.99 -13.22 -17.77
CA MET A 11 -5.78 -12.95 -16.35
C MET A 11 -4.38 -12.43 -16.06
N GLU A 12 -3.35 -13.02 -16.67
CA GLU A 12 -1.96 -12.54 -16.57
C GLU A 12 -1.82 -11.11 -17.11
N ALA A 13 -2.45 -10.82 -18.25
CA ALA A 13 -2.45 -9.46 -18.81
C ALA A 13 -3.15 -8.44 -17.90
N VAL A 14 -4.25 -8.83 -17.25
CA VAL A 14 -4.97 -7.98 -16.30
C VAL A 14 -4.14 -7.74 -15.03
N VAL A 15 -3.51 -8.78 -14.48
CA VAL A 15 -2.59 -8.68 -13.34
C VAL A 15 -1.46 -7.71 -13.66
N GLY A 16 -0.78 -7.89 -14.80
CA GLY A 16 0.31 -7.00 -15.24
C GLY A 16 -0.14 -5.55 -15.45
N TYR A 17 -1.29 -5.34 -16.09
CA TYR A 17 -1.86 -4.01 -16.28
C TYR A 17 -2.15 -3.31 -14.94
N LEU A 18 -2.83 -4.00 -14.02
CA LEU A 18 -3.16 -3.44 -12.71
C LEU A 18 -1.91 -3.19 -11.88
N HIS A 19 -0.89 -4.05 -11.97
CA HIS A 19 0.39 -3.85 -11.30
C HIS A 19 1.05 -2.52 -11.73
N VAL A 20 1.23 -2.33 -13.04
CA VAL A 20 1.84 -1.09 -13.58
C VAL A 20 1.02 0.15 -13.16
N ARG A 21 -0.30 0.05 -13.26
CA ARG A 21 -1.19 1.15 -12.88
C ARG A 21 -1.08 1.47 -11.39
N ARG A 22 -1.13 0.46 -10.51
CA ARG A 22 -0.99 0.62 -9.06
C ARG A 22 0.35 1.27 -8.68
N LEU A 23 1.46 0.85 -9.30
CA LEU A 23 2.78 1.45 -9.08
C LEU A 23 2.80 2.93 -9.47
N ASN A 24 2.24 3.29 -10.61
CA ASN A 24 2.20 4.66 -11.06
C ASN A 24 1.33 5.54 -10.16
N GLU A 25 0.15 5.06 -9.78
CA GLU A 25 -0.75 5.76 -8.85
C GLU A 25 -0.12 5.93 -7.47
N TYR A 26 0.58 4.89 -6.97
CA TYR A 26 1.32 4.98 -5.73
C TYR A 26 2.45 6.01 -5.79
N ARG A 27 3.27 5.99 -6.85
CA ARG A 27 4.35 6.98 -7.05
C ARG A 27 3.80 8.40 -7.13
N GLN A 28 2.66 8.59 -7.81
CA GLN A 28 2.00 9.89 -7.88
C GLN A 28 1.56 10.36 -6.49
N LEU A 29 0.86 9.54 -5.73
CA LEU A 29 0.46 9.87 -4.37
C LEU A 29 1.65 10.21 -3.47
N MET A 30 2.78 9.52 -3.63
CA MET A 30 3.98 9.77 -2.86
C MET A 30 4.68 11.07 -3.30
N SER A 31 4.68 11.38 -4.60
CA SER A 31 5.25 12.64 -5.12
C SER A 31 4.45 13.88 -4.72
N ASP A 32 3.16 13.71 -4.44
CA ASP A 32 2.27 14.79 -4.00
C ASP A 32 2.41 15.09 -2.50
N ILE A 33 3.24 14.32 -1.77
CA ILE A 33 3.54 14.59 -0.37
C ILE A 33 4.51 15.78 -0.32
N ASP A 34 3.97 16.93 0.00
CA ASP A 34 4.77 18.10 0.35
C ASP A 34 5.28 17.95 1.79
N SER A 35 6.49 17.41 1.93
CA SER A 35 7.18 17.25 3.21
C SER A 35 8.46 18.05 3.20
N PRO A 36 8.40 19.36 3.50
CA PRO A 36 9.59 20.23 3.53
C PRO A 36 10.62 19.77 4.57
N ASP A 37 10.17 19.19 5.67
CA ASP A 37 10.99 18.60 6.73
C ASP A 37 10.92 17.06 6.67
N GLN A 38 11.68 16.45 5.81
CA GLN A 38 11.80 14.99 5.67
C GLN A 38 12.24 14.26 6.95
N MET A 39 11.94 14.85 8.10
CA MET A 39 12.24 14.32 9.42
C MET A 39 11.19 13.29 9.84
N LEU A 40 11.57 12.42 10.76
CA LEU A 40 10.69 11.43 11.36
C LEU A 40 9.75 12.13 12.38
N THR A 41 8.80 12.88 11.87
CA THR A 41 7.80 13.59 12.69
C THR A 41 6.48 12.85 12.67
N ARG A 42 5.68 13.04 13.72
CA ARG A 42 4.30 12.54 13.78
C ARG A 42 3.48 12.99 12.57
N ALA A 43 3.68 14.22 12.10
CA ALA A 43 3.00 14.74 10.92
C ALA A 43 3.37 13.96 9.65
N ALA A 44 4.65 13.68 9.42
CA ALA A 44 5.12 12.89 8.29
C ALA A 44 4.59 11.45 8.34
N ILE A 45 4.62 10.82 9.52
CA ILE A 45 4.05 9.48 9.75
C ILE A 45 2.55 9.49 9.41
N ARG A 46 1.79 10.46 9.95
CA ARG A 46 0.37 10.62 9.68
C ARG A 46 0.08 10.77 8.18
N THR A 47 0.81 11.65 7.50
CA THR A 47 0.66 11.86 6.06
C THR A 47 0.87 10.56 5.28
N SER A 48 1.86 9.76 5.64
CA SER A 48 2.10 8.46 4.98
C SER A 48 0.96 7.46 5.21
N VAL A 49 0.40 7.41 6.43
CA VAL A 49 -0.75 6.55 6.76
C VAL A 49 -2.02 7.01 6.03
N GLU A 50 -2.26 8.31 5.95
CA GLU A 50 -3.37 8.88 5.18
C GLU A 50 -3.22 8.63 3.67
N THR A 51 -1.98 8.66 3.17
CA THR A 51 -1.68 8.33 1.77
C THR A 51 -1.95 6.86 1.49
N ALA A 52 -1.60 5.96 2.41
CA ALA A 52 -1.96 4.54 2.30
C ALA A 52 -3.50 4.36 2.29
N TRP A 53 -4.25 5.11 3.11
CA TRP A 53 -5.71 5.09 3.07
C TRP A 53 -6.28 5.59 1.73
N LYS A 54 -5.73 6.65 1.16
CA LYS A 54 -6.12 7.13 -0.18
C LYS A 54 -5.85 6.05 -1.23
N TYR A 55 -4.67 5.43 -1.18
CA TYR A 55 -4.23 4.42 -2.13
C TYR A 55 -5.17 3.20 -2.17
N VAL A 56 -5.55 2.64 -1.03
CA VAL A 56 -6.43 1.45 -0.99
C VAL A 56 -7.88 1.74 -1.43
N ASN A 57 -8.25 3.01 -1.58
CA ASN A 57 -9.54 3.43 -2.09
C ASN A 57 -9.54 3.76 -3.59
N LEU A 58 -8.40 3.64 -4.27
CA LEU A 58 -8.33 3.82 -5.71
C LEU A 58 -9.02 2.68 -6.46
N PRO A 59 -9.68 2.96 -7.59
CA PRO A 59 -10.36 1.93 -8.37
C PRO A 59 -9.46 0.77 -8.80
N SER A 60 -8.19 1.04 -9.14
CA SER A 60 -7.21 0.03 -9.50
C SER A 60 -6.88 -0.90 -8.35
N PHE A 61 -6.77 -0.36 -7.13
CA PHE A 61 -6.52 -1.16 -5.94
C PHE A 61 -7.74 -2.01 -5.58
N ILE A 62 -8.96 -1.46 -5.68
CA ILE A 62 -10.20 -2.22 -5.47
C ILE A 62 -10.30 -3.38 -6.46
N ALA A 63 -10.04 -3.14 -7.76
CA ALA A 63 -10.01 -4.19 -8.77
C ALA A 63 -8.94 -5.26 -8.47
N TYR A 64 -7.78 -4.84 -7.97
CA TYR A 64 -6.73 -5.76 -7.56
C TYR A 64 -7.14 -6.64 -6.36
N GLN A 65 -7.89 -6.12 -5.39
CA GLN A 65 -8.42 -6.92 -4.28
C GLN A 65 -9.36 -8.04 -4.75
N GLU A 66 -10.14 -7.80 -5.80
CA GLU A 66 -10.98 -8.84 -6.42
C GLU A 66 -10.10 -9.95 -7.05
N LEU A 67 -8.98 -9.59 -7.68
CA LEU A 67 -8.01 -10.58 -8.19
C LEU A 67 -7.36 -11.40 -7.07
N LEU A 68 -6.99 -10.76 -5.95
CA LEU A 68 -6.50 -11.47 -4.77
C LEU A 68 -7.52 -12.47 -4.22
N GLY A 69 -8.80 -12.07 -4.20
CA GLY A 69 -9.89 -12.97 -3.84
C GLY A 69 -9.98 -14.20 -4.75
N ALA A 70 -9.90 -13.99 -6.07
CA ALA A 70 -9.93 -15.05 -7.07
C ALA A 70 -8.68 -15.96 -7.02
N ALA A 71 -7.51 -15.39 -6.74
CA ALA A 71 -6.24 -16.12 -6.63
C ALA A 71 -6.24 -17.17 -5.53
N ARG A 72 -7.09 -17.03 -4.51
CA ARG A 72 -7.21 -18.02 -3.41
C ARG A 72 -7.65 -19.40 -3.88
N THR A 73 -8.31 -19.49 -5.03
CA THR A 73 -8.84 -20.73 -5.61
C THR A 73 -8.29 -21.05 -7.00
N ASP A 74 -7.42 -20.21 -7.53
CA ASP A 74 -6.79 -20.37 -8.86
C ASP A 74 -5.26 -20.32 -8.70
N PRO A 75 -4.56 -21.49 -8.72
CA PRO A 75 -3.11 -21.53 -8.51
C PRO A 75 -2.29 -20.79 -9.57
N ALA A 76 -2.76 -20.75 -10.82
CA ALA A 76 -2.06 -20.02 -11.88
C ALA A 76 -2.14 -18.51 -11.64
N LEU A 77 -3.32 -18.01 -11.27
CA LEU A 77 -3.51 -16.62 -10.90
C LEU A 77 -2.73 -16.26 -9.62
N ALA A 78 -2.69 -17.15 -8.62
CA ALA A 78 -1.90 -16.96 -7.41
C ALA A 78 -0.42 -16.74 -7.73
N SER A 79 0.17 -17.57 -8.61
CA SER A 79 1.57 -17.42 -9.01
C SER A 79 1.86 -16.07 -9.69
N ALA A 80 0.97 -15.62 -10.58
CA ALA A 80 1.11 -14.33 -11.25
C ALA A 80 0.98 -13.15 -10.26
N VAL A 81 0.05 -13.27 -9.31
CA VAL A 81 -0.13 -12.26 -8.24
C VAL A 81 1.09 -12.19 -7.32
N ASP A 82 1.63 -13.33 -6.89
CA ASP A 82 2.82 -13.40 -6.02
C ASP A 82 4.05 -12.74 -6.66
N GLU A 83 4.20 -12.85 -7.97
CA GLU A 83 5.29 -12.20 -8.69
C GLU A 83 5.17 -10.66 -8.63
N VAL A 84 3.99 -10.13 -8.96
CA VAL A 84 3.77 -8.68 -8.95
C VAL A 84 3.76 -8.08 -7.54
N GLU A 85 3.36 -8.85 -6.51
CA GLU A 85 3.42 -8.38 -5.12
C GLU A 85 4.88 -8.22 -4.64
N ARG A 86 5.76 -9.17 -4.96
CA ARG A 86 7.20 -9.03 -4.66
C ARG A 86 7.82 -7.82 -5.34
N ASP A 87 7.43 -7.54 -6.57
CA ASP A 87 7.91 -6.36 -7.31
C ASP A 87 7.37 -5.08 -6.69
N PHE A 88 6.08 -5.06 -6.33
CA PHE A 88 5.45 -3.92 -5.67
C PHE A 88 6.12 -3.59 -4.33
N GLU A 89 6.38 -4.59 -3.49
CA GLU A 89 7.07 -4.39 -2.19
C GLU A 89 8.45 -3.75 -2.38
N ARG A 90 9.22 -4.24 -3.36
CA ARG A 90 10.54 -3.70 -3.68
C ARG A 90 10.49 -2.24 -4.11
N GLU A 91 9.58 -1.91 -5.02
CA GLU A 91 9.39 -0.54 -5.51
C GLU A 91 8.78 0.38 -4.45
N PHE A 92 7.91 -0.15 -3.60
CA PHE A 92 7.39 0.57 -2.44
C PHE A 92 8.51 1.04 -1.52
N LEU A 93 9.35 0.13 -1.03
CA LEU A 93 10.45 0.47 -0.12
C LEU A 93 11.44 1.46 -0.75
N LYS A 94 11.71 1.34 -2.05
CA LYS A 94 12.54 2.28 -2.80
C LYS A 94 11.91 3.67 -2.82
N THR A 95 10.62 3.77 -3.10
CA THR A 95 9.88 5.04 -3.18
C THR A 95 9.81 5.72 -1.81
N VAL A 96 9.44 4.99 -0.74
CA VAL A 96 9.40 5.54 0.62
C VAL A 96 10.76 6.09 1.05
N ARG A 97 11.84 5.34 0.80
CA ARG A 97 13.18 5.77 1.15
C ARG A 97 13.67 6.98 0.33
N ALA A 98 13.12 7.19 -0.85
CA ALA A 98 13.40 8.38 -1.66
C ALA A 98 12.64 9.60 -1.15
N VAL A 99 11.36 9.45 -0.80
CA VAL A 99 10.50 10.53 -0.28
C VAL A 99 10.89 10.90 1.16
N PHE A 100 11.22 9.90 1.99
CA PHE A 100 11.60 10.09 3.39
C PHE A 100 13.01 9.53 3.67
N PRO A 101 14.09 10.24 3.29
CA PRO A 101 15.47 9.75 3.43
C PRO A 101 15.86 9.37 4.85
N HIS A 102 15.32 10.07 5.86
CA HIS A 102 15.58 9.78 7.28
C HIS A 102 14.99 8.45 7.75
N TRP A 103 14.00 7.91 7.05
CA TRP A 103 13.41 6.61 7.40
C TRP A 103 14.29 5.41 7.03
N LYS A 104 15.38 5.63 6.30
CA LYS A 104 16.36 4.56 5.97
C LYS A 104 16.96 3.90 7.22
N GLN A 105 17.04 4.64 8.32
CA GLN A 105 17.60 4.15 9.59
C GLN A 105 16.55 3.47 10.50
N VAL A 106 15.27 3.50 10.13
CA VAL A 106 14.20 2.84 10.90
C VAL A 106 14.25 1.34 10.62
N LYS A 107 14.65 0.55 11.62
CA LYS A 107 14.81 -0.91 11.50
C LYS A 107 13.47 -1.62 11.25
N SER A 108 12.42 -1.14 11.90
CA SER A 108 11.06 -1.68 11.80
C SER A 108 10.26 -1.20 10.58
N LEU A 109 10.86 -0.42 9.67
CA LEU A 109 10.15 0.19 8.54
C LEU A 109 9.35 -0.83 7.71
N LYS A 110 9.91 -2.01 7.45
CA LYS A 110 9.22 -3.05 6.69
C LYS A 110 8.01 -3.58 7.45
N ALA A 111 8.17 -3.95 8.70
CA ALA A 111 7.07 -4.46 9.54
C ALA A 111 5.98 -3.39 9.76
N ALA A 112 6.38 -2.13 9.93
CA ALA A 112 5.46 -1.00 10.01
C ALA A 112 4.64 -0.83 8.73
N HIS A 113 5.28 -0.96 7.57
CA HIS A 113 4.59 -0.93 6.28
C HIS A 113 3.58 -2.06 6.15
N GLU A 114 3.97 -3.30 6.45
CA GLU A 114 3.09 -4.47 6.42
C GLU A 114 1.86 -4.25 7.33
N LEU A 115 2.07 -3.74 8.54
CA LEU A 115 0.97 -3.41 9.45
C LEU A 115 0.01 -2.39 8.84
N VAL A 116 0.53 -1.27 8.32
CA VAL A 116 -0.29 -0.23 7.68
C VAL A 116 -1.05 -0.83 6.49
N GLN A 117 -0.38 -1.62 5.66
CA GLN A 117 -0.98 -2.23 4.49
C GLN A 117 -2.16 -3.14 4.89
N PHE A 118 -1.97 -4.07 5.82
CA PHE A 118 -3.04 -4.98 6.25
C PHE A 118 -4.20 -4.24 6.90
N VAL A 119 -3.93 -3.25 7.75
CA VAL A 119 -4.98 -2.46 8.39
C VAL A 119 -5.78 -1.66 7.36
N MET A 120 -5.10 -0.96 6.44
CA MET A 120 -5.77 -0.16 5.42
C MET A 120 -6.56 -1.03 4.43
N GLN A 121 -6.00 -2.16 4.01
CA GLN A 121 -6.69 -3.12 3.16
C GLN A 121 -7.94 -3.67 3.84
N GLY A 122 -7.82 -4.12 5.10
CA GLY A 122 -8.96 -4.61 5.88
C GLY A 122 -10.07 -3.56 6.01
N MET A 123 -9.72 -2.30 6.24
CA MET A 123 -10.70 -1.21 6.24
C MET A 123 -11.26 -0.94 4.84
N GLY A 124 -10.45 -1.10 3.79
CA GLY A 124 -10.85 -0.89 2.39
C GLY A 124 -11.96 -1.85 1.94
N VAL A 125 -11.88 -3.11 2.36
CA VAL A 125 -12.88 -4.14 2.04
C VAL A 125 -14.07 -4.17 3.01
N ALA A 126 -13.97 -3.48 4.15
CA ALA A 126 -15.07 -3.41 5.10
C ALA A 126 -16.31 -2.72 4.49
N HIS A 127 -17.49 -3.19 4.91
CA HIS A 127 -18.75 -2.67 4.42
C HIS A 127 -18.83 -1.13 4.47
N ARG A 128 -19.24 -0.51 3.37
CA ARG A 128 -19.45 0.94 3.27
C ARG A 128 -20.64 1.35 4.13
N SER A 129 -20.35 2.01 5.25
CA SER A 129 -21.37 2.58 6.15
C SER A 129 -21.18 4.08 6.27
N PRO A 130 -22.19 4.84 6.68
CA PRO A 130 -22.07 6.28 6.93
C PRO A 130 -20.95 6.63 7.91
N GLN A 131 -20.62 5.71 8.84
CA GLN A 131 -19.56 5.90 9.84
C GLN A 131 -18.17 5.51 9.32
N ARG A 132 -18.01 5.06 8.08
CA ARG A 132 -16.75 4.57 7.53
C ARG A 132 -15.61 5.57 7.68
N GLU A 133 -15.87 6.82 7.30
CA GLU A 133 -14.85 7.88 7.40
C GLU A 133 -14.46 8.18 8.85
N GLN A 134 -15.41 8.19 9.76
CA GLN A 134 -15.11 8.40 11.18
C GLN A 134 -14.30 7.23 11.77
N ARG A 135 -14.60 5.99 11.35
CA ARG A 135 -13.80 4.81 11.74
C ARG A 135 -12.39 4.90 11.17
N ALA A 136 -12.27 5.26 9.89
CA ALA A 136 -10.96 5.41 9.24
C ALA A 136 -10.09 6.42 9.98
N ARG A 137 -10.63 7.60 10.33
CA ARG A 137 -9.89 8.61 11.10
C ARG A 137 -9.37 8.06 12.42
N ARG A 138 -10.21 7.38 13.22
CA ARG A 138 -9.78 6.79 14.50
C ARG A 138 -8.65 5.76 14.32
N VAL A 139 -8.77 4.89 13.30
CA VAL A 139 -7.73 3.89 13.03
C VAL A 139 -6.45 4.56 12.55
N ILE A 140 -6.53 5.56 11.67
CA ILE A 140 -5.38 6.35 11.21
C ILE A 140 -4.67 6.99 12.40
N ASP A 141 -5.41 7.62 13.34
CA ASP A 141 -4.85 8.22 14.55
C ASP A 141 -4.11 7.17 15.38
N THR A 142 -4.75 6.04 15.67
CA THR A 142 -4.16 4.94 16.46
C THR A 142 -2.91 4.35 15.79
N VAL A 143 -2.94 4.11 14.48
CA VAL A 143 -1.79 3.59 13.73
C VAL A 143 -0.66 4.61 13.73
N THR A 144 -0.96 5.88 13.56
CA THR A 144 0.04 6.97 13.62
C THR A 144 0.75 7.00 14.97
N ASP A 145 0.00 6.96 16.08
CA ASP A 145 0.57 6.99 17.44
C ASP A 145 1.45 5.76 17.71
N TYR A 146 1.02 4.59 17.24
CA TYR A 146 1.80 3.36 17.35
C TYR A 146 3.11 3.41 16.56
N LEU A 147 3.06 3.87 15.31
CA LEU A 147 4.24 4.00 14.46
C LEU A 147 5.23 5.04 15.00
N GLU A 148 4.74 6.16 15.50
CA GLU A 148 5.60 7.16 16.15
C GLU A 148 6.39 6.53 17.30
N THR A 149 5.71 5.77 18.16
CA THR A 149 6.35 5.07 19.28
C THR A 149 7.46 4.12 18.84
N ILE A 150 7.20 3.30 17.81
CA ILE A 150 8.17 2.35 17.26
C ILE A 150 9.36 3.08 16.64
N TYR A 151 9.11 4.10 15.83
CA TYR A 151 10.16 4.79 15.10
C TYR A 151 11.07 5.59 16.02
N LEU A 152 10.52 6.19 17.07
CA LEU A 152 11.33 6.85 18.10
C LEU A 152 12.21 5.85 18.87
N ALA A 153 11.68 4.67 19.19
CA ALA A 153 12.47 3.62 19.85
C ALA A 153 13.62 3.12 18.97
N ASP A 154 13.39 2.94 17.67
CA ASP A 154 14.40 2.50 16.71
C ASP A 154 15.54 3.52 16.52
N THR A 155 15.23 4.81 16.62
CA THR A 155 16.22 5.89 16.41
C THR A 155 16.97 6.25 17.66
N ALA A 156 16.49 5.86 18.86
CA ALA A 156 17.16 6.09 20.14
C ALA A 156 18.19 4.99 20.51
N SER A 157 18.26 3.91 19.71
CA SER A 157 19.13 2.75 19.93
C SER A 157 20.35 2.79 19.00
#